data_f3330e4ab859fb5404906a3bfef2efe1
#
_entry.id   f3330e4ab859fb5404906a3bfef2efe1
#
_cell.length_a   1.000
_cell.length_b   1.000
_cell.length_c   1.000
_cell.angle_alpha   90.00
_cell.angle_beta   90.00
_cell.angle_gamma   90.00
#
_symmetry.space_group_name_H-M   'P 1'
#
loop_
_entity.id
_entity.type
_entity.pdbx_description
1 polymer ?
#
loop_
_entity_poly.entity_id
_entity_poly.type
_entity_poly.pdbx_seq_one_letter_code
_entity_poly.pdbx_strand_id
1 'polypeptide(L)'
;MLGQVGYKWIGRLQQHVAKDLRTKGWSQTEIAEVLGSTQSTISRQMQKPPIRLNASADEATIDGWGNELSQALSTLGPGCTVLRQRLIVEFQLNVNNTLRYDKTLTGLDLDAGQEQRALLRRLEWAAGRLDARRIEQAIPAVGLNIASCNVGATSTNDVAAFAGRITMVDGVLRHHETPSFGASKHLANLLLDIHQREQSKTSVLNIRPPTKNKAVDTEKVRKACEQLGYSFALAPKAEITSETNRFDVLLDEGDFGWEPTLYIVAHNPLELVDRTHQLTALLKAV
;
A
#
# COMPACT_ATOMS: atom_id res chain seq x y z
N MET A 1 -17.11 35.54 -15.83
CA MET A 1 -16.47 35.29 -14.57
C MET A 1 -16.14 33.78 -14.30
N LEU A 2 -16.63 32.87 -15.08
CA LEU A 2 -16.17 31.46 -15.07
C LEU A 2 -15.00 31.24 -16.04
N GLY A 3 -14.41 32.31 -16.57
CA GLY A 3 -13.28 32.25 -17.48
C GLY A 3 -11.95 32.02 -16.76
N GLN A 4 -10.91 31.87 -17.53
CA GLN A 4 -9.50 31.46 -17.26
C GLN A 4 -8.89 31.69 -15.86
N VAL A 5 -9.39 32.61 -15.04
CA VAL A 5 -8.90 32.89 -13.69
C VAL A 5 -9.35 31.80 -12.67
N GLY A 6 -10.53 31.20 -12.88
CA GLY A 6 -11.10 30.24 -11.95
C GLY A 6 -10.38 28.88 -11.89
N TYR A 7 -9.56 28.56 -12.89
CA TYR A 7 -8.89 27.23 -12.95
C TYR A 7 -7.37 27.27 -12.67
N LYS A 8 -6.79 28.45 -12.48
CA LYS A 8 -5.34 28.56 -12.20
C LYS A 8 -4.93 27.83 -10.93
N TRP A 9 -5.76 27.86 -9.90
CA TRP A 9 -5.48 27.18 -8.64
C TRP A 9 -5.48 25.65 -8.80
N ILE A 10 -6.37 25.06 -9.64
CA ILE A 10 -6.35 23.63 -9.94
C ILE A 10 -5.04 23.26 -10.63
N GLY A 11 -4.62 24.05 -11.61
CA GLY A 11 -3.34 23.83 -12.29
C GLY A 11 -2.14 23.92 -11.33
N ARG A 12 -2.16 24.88 -10.37
CA ARG A 12 -1.14 24.98 -9.33
C ARG A 12 -1.15 23.76 -8.42
N LEU A 13 -2.32 23.35 -7.94
CA LEU A 13 -2.49 22.16 -7.11
C LEU A 13 -1.93 20.90 -7.79
N GLN A 14 -2.35 20.64 -9.02
CA GLN A 14 -1.86 19.50 -9.80
C GLN A 14 -0.34 19.55 -10.02
N GLN A 15 0.20 20.73 -10.33
CA GLN A 15 1.63 20.92 -10.52
C GLN A 15 2.42 20.66 -9.22
N HIS A 16 1.90 21.13 -8.09
CA HIS A 16 2.51 20.92 -6.77
C HIS A 16 2.52 19.44 -6.41
N VAL A 17 1.36 18.77 -6.48
CA VAL A 17 1.22 17.34 -6.22
C VAL A 17 2.13 16.52 -7.13
N ALA A 18 2.18 16.83 -8.44
CA ALA A 18 3.04 16.12 -9.38
C ALA A 18 4.52 16.23 -9.01
N LYS A 19 4.99 17.42 -8.62
CA LYS A 19 6.38 17.63 -8.21
C LYS A 19 6.70 16.89 -6.93
N ASP A 20 5.83 16.95 -5.92
CA ASP A 20 6.05 16.31 -4.63
C ASP A 20 6.01 14.78 -4.74
N LEU A 21 5.06 14.19 -5.46
CA LEU A 21 5.03 12.75 -5.74
C LEU A 21 6.30 12.28 -6.49
N ARG A 22 6.80 13.12 -7.41
CA ARG A 22 8.06 12.80 -8.12
C ARG A 22 9.26 12.73 -7.18
N THR A 23 9.36 13.66 -6.20
CA THR A 23 10.43 13.61 -5.19
C THR A 23 10.31 12.39 -4.28
N LYS A 24 9.09 11.87 -4.10
CA LYS A 24 8.78 10.64 -3.36
C LYS A 24 8.96 9.35 -4.18
N GLY A 25 9.51 9.44 -5.40
CA GLY A 25 9.89 8.29 -6.22
C GLY A 25 8.86 7.81 -7.24
N TRP A 26 7.70 8.48 -7.34
CA TRP A 26 6.69 8.11 -8.34
C TRP A 26 7.17 8.39 -9.77
N SER A 27 6.84 7.50 -10.70
CA SER A 27 7.07 7.73 -12.14
C SER A 27 6.10 8.76 -12.69
N GLN A 28 6.45 9.39 -13.81
CA GLN A 28 5.54 10.34 -14.48
C GLN A 28 4.25 9.69 -14.99
N THR A 29 4.30 8.40 -15.32
CA THR A 29 3.13 7.63 -15.74
C THR A 29 2.16 7.42 -14.57
N GLU A 30 2.65 7.00 -13.41
CA GLU A 30 1.85 6.81 -12.21
C GLU A 30 1.22 8.12 -11.72
N ILE A 31 1.98 9.22 -11.79
CA ILE A 31 1.46 10.55 -11.47
C ILE A 31 0.36 10.95 -12.45
N ALA A 32 0.53 10.67 -13.74
CA ALA A 32 -0.47 10.98 -14.75
C ALA A 32 -1.77 10.19 -14.53
N GLU A 33 -1.67 8.91 -14.21
CA GLU A 33 -2.81 8.05 -13.91
C GLU A 33 -3.62 8.58 -12.73
N VAL A 34 -2.97 8.90 -11.59
CA VAL A 34 -3.67 9.36 -10.39
C VAL A 34 -4.23 10.77 -10.52
N LEU A 35 -3.62 11.63 -11.34
CA LEU A 35 -4.10 12.99 -11.60
C LEU A 35 -5.06 13.08 -12.79
N GLY A 36 -5.41 11.96 -13.42
CA GLY A 36 -6.29 11.93 -14.58
C GLY A 36 -5.73 12.72 -15.79
N SER A 37 -4.41 12.59 -16.03
CA SER A 37 -3.67 13.35 -17.04
C SER A 37 -2.85 12.42 -17.94
N THR A 38 -2.09 12.98 -18.87
CA THR A 38 -1.13 12.22 -19.68
C THR A 38 0.31 12.41 -19.18
N GLN A 39 1.17 11.40 -19.35
CA GLN A 39 2.57 11.48 -18.99
C GLN A 39 3.26 12.71 -19.59
N SER A 40 2.98 13.03 -20.86
CA SER A 40 3.54 14.20 -21.54
C SER A 40 3.08 15.53 -20.94
N THR A 41 1.84 15.60 -20.45
CA THR A 41 1.31 16.77 -19.75
C THR A 41 2.00 16.94 -18.40
N ILE A 42 2.14 15.89 -17.62
CA ILE A 42 2.85 15.89 -16.33
C ILE A 42 4.32 16.30 -16.53
N SER A 43 5.00 15.73 -17.52
CA SER A 43 6.38 16.10 -17.84
C SER A 43 6.53 17.59 -18.11
N ARG A 44 5.66 18.18 -18.94
CA ARG A 44 5.66 19.62 -19.23
C ARG A 44 5.30 20.49 -18.02
N GLN A 45 4.35 20.04 -17.19
CA GLN A 45 3.96 20.80 -16.00
C GLN A 45 5.08 20.88 -14.97
N MET A 46 5.82 19.78 -14.77
CA MET A 46 6.94 19.75 -13.83
C MET A 46 8.12 20.65 -14.22
N GLN A 47 8.33 20.88 -15.51
CA GLN A 47 9.40 21.76 -16.03
C GLN A 47 9.07 23.25 -15.89
N LYS A 48 7.78 23.58 -15.72
CA LYS A 48 7.35 24.99 -15.62
C LYS A 48 7.53 25.52 -14.18
N PRO A 49 7.74 26.83 -14.03
CA PRO A 49 7.67 27.48 -12.72
C PRO A 49 6.26 27.33 -12.12
N PRO A 50 6.11 27.43 -10.80
CA PRO A 50 4.79 27.36 -10.14
C PRO A 50 3.85 28.42 -10.72
N ILE A 51 2.61 28.00 -10.96
CA ILE A 51 1.55 28.90 -11.46
C ILE A 51 1.27 29.97 -10.39
N ARG A 52 1.40 31.23 -10.75
CA ARG A 52 1.12 32.36 -9.84
C ARG A 52 -0.38 32.62 -9.74
N LEU A 53 -0.86 32.81 -8.51
CA LEU A 53 -2.22 33.27 -8.21
C LEU A 53 -2.22 34.77 -7.91
N ASN A 54 -3.40 35.35 -7.79
CA ASN A 54 -3.53 36.81 -7.55
C ASN A 54 -3.16 37.20 -6.11
N ALA A 55 -3.27 36.27 -5.15
CA ALA A 55 -2.93 36.48 -3.76
C ALA A 55 -1.95 35.40 -3.29
N SER A 56 -0.90 35.82 -2.58
CA SER A 56 0.09 34.90 -2.02
C SER A 56 -0.50 33.99 -0.92
N ALA A 57 -1.50 34.47 -0.19
CA ALA A 57 -2.21 33.66 0.80
C ALA A 57 -2.94 32.48 0.14
N ASP A 58 -3.54 32.67 -1.05
CA ASP A 58 -4.17 31.60 -1.81
C ASP A 58 -3.12 30.59 -2.30
N GLU A 59 -1.95 31.08 -2.70
CA GLU A 59 -0.83 30.21 -3.11
C GLU A 59 -0.41 29.29 -1.97
N ALA A 60 -0.23 29.81 -0.76
CA ALA A 60 0.16 29.04 0.42
C ALA A 60 -0.92 28.00 0.81
N THR A 61 -2.19 28.37 0.72
CA THR A 61 -3.32 27.47 0.98
C THR A 61 -3.34 26.30 -0.02
N ILE A 62 -3.18 26.60 -1.31
CA ILE A 62 -3.19 25.57 -2.37
C ILE A 62 -1.97 24.66 -2.26
N ASP A 63 -0.80 25.20 -1.94
CA ASP A 63 0.40 24.38 -1.72
C ASP A 63 0.25 23.50 -0.47
N GLY A 64 -0.39 23.99 0.60
CA GLY A 64 -0.76 23.20 1.78
C GLY A 64 -1.65 21.99 1.42
N TRP A 65 -2.72 22.22 0.67
CA TRP A 65 -3.58 21.13 0.17
C TRP A 65 -2.81 20.15 -0.73
N GLY A 66 -1.88 20.67 -1.54
CA GLY A 66 -1.01 19.84 -2.36
C GLY A 66 -0.14 18.90 -1.53
N ASN A 67 0.41 19.38 -0.42
CA ASN A 67 1.19 18.58 0.51
C ASN A 67 0.34 17.49 1.18
N GLU A 68 -0.85 17.85 1.68
CA GLU A 68 -1.78 16.89 2.30
C GLU A 68 -2.21 15.80 1.30
N LEU A 69 -2.58 16.20 0.08
CA LEU A 69 -3.00 15.25 -0.96
C LEU A 69 -1.86 14.34 -1.39
N SER A 70 -0.66 14.86 -1.62
CA SER A 70 0.49 14.05 -2.02
C SER A 70 0.97 13.14 -0.88
N GLN A 71 0.81 13.55 0.38
CA GLN A 71 1.07 12.69 1.53
C GLN A 71 0.06 11.53 1.58
N ALA A 72 -1.23 11.82 1.42
CA ALA A 72 -2.27 10.79 1.37
C ALA A 72 -2.04 9.79 0.22
N LEU A 73 -1.75 10.30 -0.99
CA LEU A 73 -1.44 9.46 -2.15
C LEU A 73 -0.18 8.60 -1.93
N SER A 74 0.84 9.15 -1.29
CA SER A 74 2.07 8.41 -0.97
C SER A 74 1.83 7.29 0.06
N THR A 75 0.87 7.47 0.95
CA THR A 75 0.45 6.43 1.89
C THR A 75 -0.29 5.29 1.19
N LEU A 76 -1.11 5.62 0.18
CA LEU A 76 -1.81 4.63 -0.65
C LEU A 76 -0.88 3.93 -1.67
N GLY A 77 0.18 4.62 -2.07
CA GLY A 77 1.18 4.15 -3.04
C GLY A 77 0.74 4.25 -4.50
N PRO A 78 1.69 4.06 -5.44
CA PRO A 78 1.39 4.05 -6.86
C PRO A 78 0.43 2.90 -7.22
N GLY A 79 -0.38 3.14 -8.24
CA GLY A 79 -1.44 2.21 -8.65
C GLY A 79 -2.75 2.38 -7.89
N CYS A 80 -2.85 3.37 -6.97
CA CYS A 80 -4.17 3.79 -6.49
C CYS A 80 -4.95 4.43 -7.64
N THR A 81 -6.24 4.13 -7.72
CA THR A 81 -7.14 4.60 -8.77
C THR A 81 -8.23 5.48 -8.17
N VAL A 82 -8.62 6.52 -8.90
CA VAL A 82 -9.70 7.41 -8.49
C VAL A 82 -11.04 6.79 -8.90
N LEU A 83 -11.73 6.18 -7.93
CA LEU A 83 -13.05 5.58 -8.15
C LEU A 83 -14.18 6.62 -8.21
N ARG A 84 -13.97 7.77 -7.56
CA ARG A 84 -14.99 8.81 -7.45
C ARG A 84 -14.33 10.17 -7.28
N GLN A 85 -14.79 11.16 -8.03
CA GLN A 85 -14.46 12.55 -7.84
C GLN A 85 -15.72 13.33 -7.48
N ARG A 86 -15.60 14.27 -6.55
CA ARG A 86 -16.68 15.19 -6.20
C ARG A 86 -16.18 16.61 -6.34
N LEU A 87 -16.90 17.42 -7.13
CA LEU A 87 -16.66 18.82 -7.31
C LEU A 87 -17.76 19.62 -6.59
N ILE A 88 -17.36 20.42 -5.63
CA ILE A 88 -18.24 21.41 -4.99
C ILE A 88 -17.74 22.77 -5.37
N VAL A 89 -18.60 23.56 -6.00
CA VAL A 89 -18.32 24.95 -6.34
C VAL A 89 -19.32 25.83 -5.60
N GLU A 90 -18.81 26.71 -4.75
CA GLU A 90 -19.61 27.65 -3.99
C GLU A 90 -19.22 29.09 -4.36
N PHE A 91 -20.20 29.91 -4.66
CA PHE A 91 -20.04 31.33 -4.94
C PHE A 91 -20.82 32.13 -3.91
N GLN A 92 -20.13 33.01 -3.21
CA GLN A 92 -20.77 34.02 -2.38
C GLN A 92 -20.94 35.27 -3.20
N LEU A 93 -22.18 35.74 -3.36
CA LEU A 93 -22.53 36.92 -4.13
C LEU A 93 -22.68 38.12 -3.19
N ASN A 94 -22.45 39.32 -3.75
CA ASN A 94 -22.53 40.59 -3.02
C ASN A 94 -23.93 40.96 -2.49
N VAL A 95 -24.96 40.23 -2.88
CA VAL A 95 -26.36 40.36 -2.40
C VAL A 95 -26.70 39.33 -1.31
N ASN A 96 -25.70 38.84 -0.59
CA ASN A 96 -25.83 37.86 0.50
C ASN A 96 -26.41 36.50 0.08
N ASN A 97 -26.36 36.19 -1.20
CA ASN A 97 -26.77 34.88 -1.72
C ASN A 97 -25.56 33.99 -1.98
N THR A 98 -25.67 32.74 -1.61
CA THR A 98 -24.69 31.69 -1.89
C THR A 98 -25.25 30.75 -2.94
N LEU A 99 -24.55 30.60 -4.07
CA LEU A 99 -24.82 29.58 -5.08
C LEU A 99 -23.89 28.41 -4.86
N ARG A 100 -24.43 27.21 -4.68
CA ARG A 100 -23.68 25.99 -4.49
C ARG A 100 -24.02 24.96 -5.56
N TYR A 101 -23.01 24.50 -6.25
CA TYR A 101 -23.07 23.36 -7.18
C TYR A 101 -22.29 22.21 -6.61
N ASP A 102 -22.94 21.06 -6.52
CA ASP A 102 -22.34 19.83 -6.03
C ASP A 102 -22.54 18.75 -7.09
N LYS A 103 -21.45 18.24 -7.63
CA LYS A 103 -21.50 17.23 -8.67
C LYS A 103 -20.51 16.11 -8.36
N THR A 104 -21.05 14.91 -8.28
CA THR A 104 -20.26 13.69 -8.18
C THR A 104 -20.06 13.14 -9.59
N LEU A 105 -18.80 12.91 -9.96
CA LEU A 105 -18.43 12.17 -11.14
C LEU A 105 -18.22 10.74 -10.69
N THR A 106 -19.05 9.81 -11.15
CA THR A 106 -18.84 8.37 -10.97
C THR A 106 -17.58 7.99 -11.70
N GLY A 107 -16.73 7.22 -11.03
CA GLY A 107 -15.39 6.89 -11.49
C GLY A 107 -15.36 6.22 -12.86
N LEU A 108 -14.18 6.23 -13.40
CA LEU A 108 -13.85 5.54 -14.63
C LEU A 108 -14.16 4.05 -14.49
N ASP A 109 -14.80 3.46 -15.51
CA ASP A 109 -14.83 2.01 -15.65
C ASP A 109 -13.40 1.52 -15.73
N LEU A 110 -12.93 0.97 -14.61
CA LEU A 110 -11.60 0.37 -14.54
C LEU A 110 -11.65 -0.94 -15.31
N ASP A 111 -10.94 -1.00 -16.41
CA ASP A 111 -10.64 -2.27 -17.06
C ASP A 111 -9.94 -3.20 -16.06
N ALA A 112 -10.39 -4.44 -15.95
CA ALA A 112 -9.82 -5.45 -15.05
C ALA A 112 -8.29 -5.56 -15.21
N GLY A 113 -7.76 -5.32 -16.40
CA GLY A 113 -6.34 -5.24 -16.66
C GLY A 113 -5.64 -4.05 -15.99
N GLN A 114 -6.33 -2.94 -15.73
CA GLN A 114 -5.75 -1.79 -14.99
C GLN A 114 -5.63 -2.09 -13.50
N GLU A 115 -6.65 -2.72 -12.90
CA GLU A 115 -6.61 -3.12 -11.49
C GLU A 115 -5.51 -4.13 -11.20
N GLN A 116 -5.31 -5.10 -12.10
CA GLN A 116 -4.23 -6.06 -12.01
C GLN A 116 -2.86 -5.39 -12.09
N ARG A 117 -2.66 -4.50 -13.08
CA ARG A 117 -1.41 -3.71 -13.19
C ARG A 117 -1.16 -2.82 -11.98
N ALA A 118 -2.21 -2.21 -11.45
CA ALA A 118 -2.13 -1.38 -10.24
C ALA A 118 -1.71 -2.20 -9.01
N LEU A 119 -2.23 -3.42 -8.87
CA LEU A 119 -1.85 -4.33 -7.78
C LEU A 119 -0.36 -4.72 -7.86
N LEU A 120 0.14 -5.09 -9.05
CA LEU A 120 1.54 -5.44 -9.25
C LEU A 120 2.47 -4.26 -8.88
N ARG A 121 2.15 -3.04 -9.33
CA ARG A 121 2.93 -1.84 -8.98
C ARG A 121 2.92 -1.55 -7.48
N ARG A 122 1.77 -1.71 -6.81
CA ARG A 122 1.69 -1.56 -5.34
C ARG A 122 2.54 -2.58 -4.61
N LEU A 123 2.61 -3.82 -5.10
CA LEU A 123 3.49 -4.84 -4.55
C LEU A 123 4.98 -4.48 -4.70
N GLU A 124 5.40 -4.03 -5.88
CA GLU A 124 6.78 -3.58 -6.11
C GLU A 124 7.13 -2.40 -5.19
N TRP A 125 6.24 -1.42 -5.10
CA TRP A 125 6.43 -0.27 -4.22
C TRP A 125 6.52 -0.68 -2.75
N ALA A 126 5.67 -1.58 -2.29
CA ALA A 126 5.69 -2.11 -0.94
C ALA A 126 7.00 -2.85 -0.64
N ALA A 127 7.47 -3.71 -1.55
CA ALA A 127 8.74 -4.41 -1.40
C ALA A 127 9.92 -3.43 -1.31
N GLY A 128 9.90 -2.36 -2.13
CA GLY A 128 10.92 -1.31 -2.09
C GLY A 128 10.93 -0.48 -0.79
N ARG A 129 9.83 -0.48 -0.01
CA ARG A 129 9.73 0.17 1.30
C ARG A 129 10.14 -0.71 2.48
N LEU A 130 10.33 -2.01 2.28
CA LEU A 130 10.86 -2.86 3.33
C LEU A 130 12.29 -2.44 3.69
N ASP A 131 12.48 -2.02 4.93
CA ASP A 131 13.80 -1.64 5.45
C ASP A 131 14.55 -2.90 5.92
N ALA A 132 15.57 -3.29 5.15
CA ALA A 132 16.41 -4.45 5.43
C ALA A 132 16.95 -4.45 6.88
N ARG A 133 17.39 -3.29 7.40
CA ARG A 133 17.94 -3.16 8.75
C ARG A 133 16.90 -3.44 9.83
N ARG A 134 15.63 -3.07 9.56
CA ARG A 134 14.53 -3.28 10.52
C ARG A 134 14.10 -4.72 10.59
N ILE A 135 14.21 -5.49 9.51
CA ILE A 135 13.69 -6.86 9.42
C ILE A 135 14.78 -7.94 9.29
N GLU A 136 16.07 -7.58 9.32
CA GLU A 136 17.20 -8.48 9.09
C GLU A 136 17.09 -9.82 9.84
N GLN A 137 16.81 -9.76 11.15
CA GLN A 137 16.71 -10.96 11.99
C GLN A 137 15.42 -11.78 11.72
N ALA A 138 14.44 -11.17 11.08
CA ALA A 138 13.14 -11.77 10.76
C ALA A 138 13.07 -12.33 9.33
N ILE A 139 14.17 -12.29 8.56
CA ILE A 139 14.19 -12.85 7.22
C ILE A 139 14.36 -14.37 7.31
N PRO A 140 13.44 -15.19 6.74
CA PRO A 140 13.58 -16.64 6.68
C PRO A 140 14.81 -17.06 5.88
N ALA A 141 15.40 -18.22 6.18
CA ALA A 141 16.56 -18.73 5.44
C ALA A 141 16.29 -18.87 3.94
N VAL A 142 15.05 -19.18 3.59
CA VAL A 142 14.59 -19.32 2.20
C VAL A 142 14.08 -18.02 1.57
N GLY A 143 14.20 -16.89 2.28
CA GLY A 143 13.68 -15.58 1.86
C GLY A 143 12.22 -15.35 2.26
N LEU A 144 11.82 -14.08 2.27
CA LEU A 144 10.44 -13.65 2.51
C LEU A 144 9.68 -13.48 1.20
N ASN A 145 8.37 -13.40 1.27
CA ASN A 145 7.55 -13.03 0.12
C ASN A 145 6.34 -12.18 0.57
N ILE A 146 5.85 -11.39 -0.34
CA ILE A 146 4.61 -10.62 -0.18
C ILE A 146 3.63 -11.14 -1.21
N ALA A 147 2.41 -11.46 -0.77
CA ALA A 147 1.31 -11.78 -1.66
C ALA A 147 0.16 -10.80 -1.44
N SER A 148 -0.53 -10.45 -2.50
CA SER A 148 -1.70 -9.58 -2.44
C SER A 148 -2.71 -9.91 -3.53
N CYS A 149 -3.99 -9.63 -3.26
CA CYS A 149 -5.09 -9.81 -4.20
C CYS A 149 -5.99 -8.57 -4.22
N ASN A 150 -6.81 -8.46 -5.25
CA ASN A 150 -7.94 -7.53 -5.26
C ASN A 150 -9.13 -8.12 -4.51
N VAL A 151 -10.07 -7.27 -4.11
CA VAL A 151 -11.34 -7.72 -3.54
C VAL A 151 -12.08 -8.59 -4.57
N GLY A 152 -12.59 -9.74 -4.13
CA GLY A 152 -13.26 -10.70 -5.00
C GLY A 152 -12.35 -11.77 -5.62
N ALA A 153 -11.09 -11.85 -5.21
CA ALA A 153 -10.20 -12.93 -5.58
C ALA A 153 -10.75 -14.30 -5.12
N THR A 154 -10.75 -15.28 -6.02
CA THR A 154 -11.31 -16.63 -5.76
C THR A 154 -10.34 -17.76 -6.09
N SER A 155 -9.30 -17.47 -6.84
CA SER A 155 -8.32 -18.47 -7.28
C SER A 155 -6.88 -18.01 -7.00
N THR A 156 -5.94 -18.96 -6.97
CA THR A 156 -4.52 -18.65 -6.80
C THR A 156 -3.97 -17.78 -7.94
N ASN A 157 -4.62 -17.77 -9.08
CA ASN A 157 -4.27 -16.92 -10.22
C ASN A 157 -4.75 -15.47 -10.04
N ASP A 158 -5.57 -15.17 -9.03
CA ASP A 158 -5.98 -13.81 -8.67
C ASP A 158 -5.07 -13.19 -7.61
N VAL A 159 -4.09 -13.95 -7.13
CA VAL A 159 -3.13 -13.53 -6.12
C VAL A 159 -1.76 -13.27 -6.76
N ALA A 160 -1.28 -12.05 -6.60
CA ALA A 160 0.05 -11.66 -7.05
C ALA A 160 1.09 -11.84 -5.92
N ALA A 161 2.30 -12.29 -6.28
CA ALA A 161 3.44 -12.43 -5.37
C ALA A 161 4.74 -12.34 -6.16
N PHE A 162 5.88 -12.27 -5.47
CA PHE A 162 7.19 -12.29 -6.13
C PHE A 162 7.60 -13.73 -6.48
N ALA A 163 7.93 -13.95 -7.75
CA ALA A 163 8.56 -15.19 -8.19
C ALA A 163 10.00 -15.24 -7.65
N GLY A 164 10.40 -16.38 -7.07
CA GLY A 164 11.75 -16.55 -6.52
C GLY A 164 11.99 -15.86 -5.17
N ARG A 165 10.97 -15.26 -4.54
CA ARG A 165 11.03 -14.62 -3.22
C ARG A 165 11.87 -13.32 -3.17
N ILE A 166 11.89 -12.68 -2.01
CA ILE A 166 12.72 -11.53 -1.67
C ILE A 166 13.79 -12.00 -0.69
N THR A 167 15.05 -11.83 -1.05
CA THR A 167 16.22 -12.29 -0.28
C THR A 167 17.11 -11.12 0.11
N MET A 168 17.91 -11.29 1.16
CA MET A 168 18.94 -10.30 1.50
C MET A 168 20.26 -10.65 0.82
N VAL A 169 20.80 -9.68 0.07
CA VAL A 169 22.10 -9.76 -0.57
C VAL A 169 22.87 -8.48 -0.24
N ASP A 170 24.02 -8.62 0.38
CA ASP A 170 24.89 -7.48 0.79
C ASP A 170 24.15 -6.39 1.61
N GLY A 171 23.28 -6.81 2.53
CA GLY A 171 22.51 -5.89 3.39
C GLY A 171 21.35 -5.18 2.70
N VAL A 172 21.03 -5.57 1.45
CA VAL A 172 19.92 -5.01 0.66
C VAL A 172 18.93 -6.11 0.30
N LEU A 173 17.65 -5.80 0.42
CA LEU A 173 16.59 -6.70 -0.05
C LEU A 173 16.52 -6.67 -1.58
N ARG A 174 16.52 -7.83 -2.18
CA ARG A 174 16.44 -8.00 -3.64
C ARG A 174 15.41 -9.06 -3.99
N HIS A 175 14.66 -8.81 -5.03
CA HIS A 175 13.85 -9.81 -5.73
C HIS A 175 14.43 -10.03 -7.12
N HIS A 176 14.40 -11.26 -7.59
CA HIS A 176 14.97 -11.62 -8.90
C HIS A 176 14.03 -11.27 -10.05
N GLU A 177 12.73 -11.37 -9.81
CA GLU A 177 11.70 -11.09 -10.79
C GLU A 177 10.67 -10.11 -10.26
N THR A 178 9.98 -9.40 -11.15
CA THR A 178 8.84 -8.56 -10.82
C THR A 178 7.68 -9.42 -10.31
N PRO A 179 6.77 -8.86 -9.47
CA PRO A 179 5.64 -9.64 -9.00
C PRO A 179 4.73 -10.05 -10.16
N SER A 180 4.16 -11.23 -10.05
CA SER A 180 3.22 -11.77 -11.03
C SER A 180 2.11 -12.57 -10.35
N PHE A 181 0.99 -12.70 -11.04
CA PHE A 181 -0.14 -13.51 -10.58
C PHE A 181 0.22 -15.00 -10.62
N GLY A 182 -0.22 -15.76 -9.62
CA GLY A 182 0.05 -17.20 -9.50
C GLY A 182 1.48 -17.57 -9.11
N ALA A 183 2.34 -16.61 -8.81
CA ALA A 183 3.77 -16.84 -8.54
C ALA A 183 4.06 -17.63 -7.25
N SER A 184 3.17 -17.61 -6.26
CA SER A 184 3.35 -18.30 -4.98
C SER A 184 2.09 -19.06 -4.59
N LYS A 185 2.04 -20.36 -4.84
CA LYS A 185 0.87 -21.20 -4.49
C LYS A 185 0.59 -21.23 -2.99
N HIS A 186 1.64 -21.32 -2.15
CA HIS A 186 1.49 -21.42 -0.71
C HIS A 186 0.86 -20.15 -0.12
N LEU A 187 1.45 -18.97 -0.39
CA LEU A 187 0.89 -17.71 0.11
C LEU A 187 -0.44 -17.37 -0.54
N ALA A 188 -0.67 -17.77 -1.79
CA ALA A 188 -1.95 -17.56 -2.45
C ALA A 188 -3.07 -18.35 -1.78
N ASN A 189 -2.87 -19.63 -1.48
CA ASN A 189 -3.86 -20.44 -0.75
C ASN A 189 -4.15 -19.84 0.63
N LEU A 190 -3.10 -19.52 1.40
CA LEU A 190 -3.26 -18.91 2.72
C LEU A 190 -4.04 -17.59 2.64
N LEU A 191 -3.68 -16.71 1.70
CA LEU A 191 -4.36 -15.43 1.54
C LEU A 191 -5.82 -15.59 1.11
N LEU A 192 -6.13 -16.53 0.24
CA LEU A 192 -7.50 -16.82 -0.17
C LEU A 192 -8.35 -17.34 0.99
N ASP A 193 -7.83 -18.23 1.82
CA ASP A 193 -8.51 -18.71 3.02
C ASP A 193 -8.81 -17.56 4.00
N ILE A 194 -7.86 -16.64 4.16
CA ILE A 194 -8.04 -15.43 4.98
C ILE A 194 -9.10 -14.53 4.34
N HIS A 195 -8.96 -14.24 3.04
CA HIS A 195 -9.83 -13.33 2.30
C HIS A 195 -11.28 -13.80 2.25
N GLN A 196 -11.54 -15.10 2.14
CA GLN A 196 -12.88 -15.68 2.20
C GLN A 196 -13.56 -15.44 3.55
N ARG A 197 -12.80 -15.37 4.64
CA ARG A 197 -13.31 -15.12 6.01
C ARG A 197 -13.43 -13.64 6.32
N GLU A 198 -12.52 -12.84 5.80
CA GLU A 198 -12.47 -11.39 5.96
C GLU A 198 -12.02 -10.71 4.66
N GLN A 199 -13.00 -10.35 3.83
CA GLN A 199 -12.76 -9.77 2.49
C GLN A 199 -11.90 -8.51 2.49
N SER A 200 -11.82 -7.81 3.61
CA SER A 200 -10.99 -6.63 3.77
C SER A 200 -9.50 -6.94 3.84
N LYS A 201 -9.11 -8.16 4.21
CA LYS A 201 -7.73 -8.62 4.27
C LYS A 201 -7.29 -9.09 2.88
N THR A 202 -6.41 -8.33 2.25
CA THR A 202 -5.98 -8.57 0.86
C THR A 202 -4.48 -8.74 0.69
N SER A 203 -3.72 -8.77 1.80
CA SER A 203 -2.26 -8.88 1.71
C SER A 203 -1.68 -9.70 2.87
N VAL A 204 -0.66 -10.50 2.57
CA VAL A 204 0.08 -11.33 3.53
C VAL A 204 1.58 -11.31 3.23
N LEU A 205 2.39 -11.33 4.30
CA LEU A 205 3.85 -11.43 4.24
C LEU A 205 4.32 -12.46 5.25
N ASN A 206 5.31 -13.28 4.88
CA ASN A 206 5.93 -14.25 5.76
C ASN A 206 7.28 -13.77 6.29
N ILE A 207 7.51 -13.90 7.58
CA ILE A 207 8.80 -13.67 8.24
C ILE A 207 9.17 -14.82 9.14
N ARG A 208 10.44 -14.87 9.55
CA ARG A 208 10.91 -15.81 10.57
C ARG A 208 10.50 -15.32 11.96
N PRO A 209 9.85 -16.15 12.80
CA PRO A 209 9.57 -15.80 14.19
C PRO A 209 10.85 -15.73 15.05
N PRO A 210 10.83 -15.02 16.19
CA PRO A 210 11.92 -15.03 17.16
C PRO A 210 12.05 -16.41 17.79
N THR A 211 13.28 -16.78 18.13
CA THR A 211 13.58 -18.06 18.79
C THR A 211 14.25 -17.84 20.14
N LYS A 212 13.92 -18.69 21.12
CA LYS A 212 14.55 -18.78 22.43
C LYS A 212 14.89 -20.23 22.71
N ASN A 213 16.14 -20.49 23.06
CA ASN A 213 16.61 -21.88 23.33
C ASN A 213 16.32 -22.86 22.18
N LYS A 214 16.46 -22.42 20.93
CA LYS A 214 16.18 -23.16 19.68
C LYS A 214 14.70 -23.47 19.40
N ALA A 215 13.79 -23.06 20.26
CA ALA A 215 12.34 -23.12 20.01
C ALA A 215 11.79 -21.72 19.63
N VAL A 216 10.63 -21.69 19.01
CA VAL A 216 9.91 -20.43 18.73
C VAL A 216 9.53 -19.77 20.04
N ASP A 217 9.77 -18.46 20.15
CA ASP A 217 9.35 -17.66 21.32
C ASP A 217 7.92 -17.12 21.09
N THR A 218 6.96 -18.03 21.16
CA THR A 218 5.53 -17.75 20.95
C THR A 218 5.00 -16.69 21.90
N GLU A 219 5.48 -16.69 23.16
CA GLU A 219 5.06 -15.72 24.15
C GLU A 219 5.55 -14.30 23.83
N LYS A 220 6.75 -14.16 23.29
CA LYS A 220 7.26 -12.87 22.82
C LYS A 220 6.44 -12.33 21.65
N VAL A 221 6.05 -13.20 20.71
CA VAL A 221 5.18 -12.82 19.59
C VAL A 221 3.82 -12.35 20.10
N ARG A 222 3.20 -13.11 21.00
CA ARG A 222 1.90 -12.79 21.62
C ARG A 222 1.92 -11.40 22.28
N LYS A 223 2.91 -11.16 23.16
CA LYS A 223 3.06 -9.85 23.84
C LYS A 223 3.27 -8.68 22.86
N ALA A 224 4.05 -8.90 21.81
CA ALA A 224 4.25 -7.87 20.79
C ALA A 224 2.94 -7.54 20.03
N CYS A 225 2.14 -8.57 19.72
CA CYS A 225 0.83 -8.38 19.11
C CYS A 225 -0.13 -7.62 20.05
N GLU A 226 -0.18 -7.99 21.34
CA GLU A 226 -0.99 -7.30 22.34
C GLU A 226 -0.64 -5.81 22.47
N GLN A 227 0.66 -5.47 22.49
CA GLN A 227 1.13 -4.08 22.55
C GLN A 227 0.71 -3.25 21.32
N LEU A 228 0.62 -3.89 20.16
CA LEU A 228 0.21 -3.25 18.91
C LEU A 228 -1.31 -3.28 18.67
N GLY A 229 -2.05 -3.98 19.53
CA GLY A 229 -3.49 -4.22 19.34
C GLY A 229 -3.78 -5.15 18.16
N TYR A 230 -2.83 -6.03 17.78
CA TYR A 230 -2.99 -7.02 16.73
C TYR A 230 -3.57 -8.32 17.30
N SER A 231 -4.56 -8.86 16.62
CA SER A 231 -5.08 -10.18 16.92
C SER A 231 -4.07 -11.25 16.48
N PHE A 232 -3.81 -12.21 17.37
CA PHE A 232 -2.81 -13.27 17.20
C PHE A 232 -3.48 -14.64 17.18
N ALA A 233 -3.04 -15.51 16.27
CA ALA A 233 -3.47 -16.90 16.19
C ALA A 233 -2.31 -17.86 15.97
N LEU A 234 -2.51 -19.11 16.39
CA LEU A 234 -1.63 -20.26 16.10
C LEU A 234 -2.30 -21.14 15.06
N ALA A 235 -1.57 -21.56 14.04
CA ALA A 235 -2.06 -22.50 13.03
C ALA A 235 -0.93 -23.40 12.54
N PRO A 236 -0.88 -24.66 13.00
CA PRO A 236 0.08 -25.64 12.51
C PRO A 236 -0.03 -25.78 10.98
N LYS A 237 1.11 -25.75 10.28
CA LYS A 237 1.21 -25.83 8.81
C LYS A 237 0.42 -24.74 8.07
N ALA A 238 0.18 -23.60 8.75
CA ALA A 238 -0.65 -22.51 8.26
C ALA A 238 -2.09 -22.92 7.89
N GLU A 239 -2.60 -23.99 8.49
CA GLU A 239 -3.98 -24.46 8.30
C GLU A 239 -4.93 -23.64 9.18
N ILE A 240 -5.80 -22.86 8.55
CA ILE A 240 -6.77 -22.00 9.25
C ILE A 240 -8.01 -22.83 9.57
N THR A 241 -8.25 -23.09 10.85
CA THR A 241 -9.43 -23.82 11.33
C THR A 241 -10.61 -22.87 11.61
N SER A 242 -11.78 -23.43 11.90
CA SER A 242 -12.96 -22.65 12.30
C SER A 242 -12.77 -21.85 13.61
N GLU A 243 -11.84 -22.28 14.46
CA GLU A 243 -11.50 -21.59 15.70
C GLU A 243 -10.57 -20.38 15.48
N THR A 244 -9.87 -20.35 14.35
CA THR A 244 -8.93 -19.29 13.96
C THR A 244 -9.65 -18.22 13.10
N ASN A 245 -10.63 -17.51 13.69
CA ASN A 245 -11.60 -16.76 12.86
C ASN A 245 -11.11 -15.40 12.34
N ARG A 246 -10.34 -14.66 13.11
CA ARG A 246 -9.82 -13.33 12.71
C ARG A 246 -8.46 -13.13 13.35
N PHE A 247 -7.48 -12.76 12.56
CA PHE A 247 -6.13 -12.48 13.04
C PHE A 247 -5.42 -11.48 12.13
N ASP A 248 -4.54 -10.71 12.72
CA ASP A 248 -3.58 -9.86 12.04
C ASP A 248 -2.22 -10.53 11.90
N VAL A 249 -1.94 -11.47 12.81
CA VAL A 249 -0.69 -12.23 12.87
C VAL A 249 -1.00 -13.69 13.13
N LEU A 250 -0.48 -14.57 12.26
CA LEU A 250 -0.61 -16.01 12.34
C LEU A 250 0.76 -16.63 12.53
N LEU A 251 0.95 -17.46 13.56
CA LEU A 251 2.18 -18.19 13.81
C LEU A 251 2.01 -19.67 13.48
N ASP A 252 2.86 -20.15 12.60
CA ASP A 252 3.16 -21.57 12.40
C ASP A 252 4.48 -21.87 13.12
N GLU A 253 4.42 -22.70 14.16
CA GLU A 253 5.60 -23.06 14.96
C GLU A 253 6.53 -24.06 14.25
N GLY A 254 6.11 -24.49 13.05
CA GLY A 254 6.87 -25.46 12.26
C GLY A 254 6.70 -26.89 12.75
N ASP A 255 7.32 -27.81 12.02
CA ASP A 255 7.35 -29.25 12.32
C ASP A 255 8.63 -29.85 11.72
N PHE A 256 8.83 -31.14 11.85
CA PHE A 256 9.97 -31.83 11.22
C PHE A 256 9.98 -31.59 9.69
N GLY A 257 11.02 -30.90 9.20
CA GLY A 257 11.15 -30.51 7.80
C GLY A 257 10.34 -29.29 7.38
N TRP A 258 9.69 -28.59 8.33
CA TRP A 258 8.90 -27.39 8.08
C TRP A 258 9.39 -26.22 8.94
N GLU A 259 9.94 -25.18 8.29
CA GLU A 259 10.50 -24.02 8.99
C GLU A 259 9.39 -23.21 9.68
N PRO A 260 9.57 -22.84 10.96
CA PRO A 260 8.64 -21.94 11.65
C PRO A 260 8.44 -20.62 10.90
N THR A 261 7.20 -20.20 10.78
CA THR A 261 6.87 -19.03 9.98
C THR A 261 5.83 -18.15 10.67
N LEU A 262 6.06 -16.84 10.65
CA LEU A 262 5.13 -15.83 11.13
C LEU A 262 4.54 -15.10 9.94
N TYR A 263 3.22 -15.19 9.78
CA TYR A 263 2.48 -14.50 8.73
C TYR A 263 1.83 -13.24 9.29
N ILE A 264 2.06 -12.11 8.62
CA ILE A 264 1.45 -10.82 8.93
C ILE A 264 0.43 -10.53 7.86
N VAL A 265 -0.76 -10.08 8.26
CA VAL A 265 -1.92 -9.86 7.38
C VAL A 265 -2.35 -8.40 7.46
N ALA A 266 -2.74 -7.82 6.32
CA ALA A 266 -3.18 -6.44 6.25
C ALA A 266 -4.21 -6.21 5.12
N HIS A 267 -4.79 -5.01 5.10
CA HIS A 267 -5.77 -4.62 4.09
C HIS A 267 -5.15 -4.24 2.73
N ASN A 268 -3.84 -3.97 2.70
CA ASN A 268 -3.11 -3.66 1.48
C ASN A 268 -1.59 -3.87 1.69
N PRO A 269 -0.79 -3.94 0.60
CA PRO A 269 0.65 -4.22 0.70
C PRO A 269 1.45 -3.17 1.49
N LEU A 270 1.04 -1.91 1.50
CA LEU A 270 1.78 -0.85 2.19
C LEU A 270 1.55 -0.89 3.71
N GLU A 271 0.30 -1.06 4.13
CA GLU A 271 -0.02 -1.30 5.53
C GLU A 271 0.69 -2.55 6.06
N LEU A 272 0.79 -3.59 5.22
CA LEU A 272 1.52 -4.81 5.53
C LEU A 272 2.99 -4.54 5.89
N VAL A 273 3.67 -3.69 5.11
CA VAL A 273 5.05 -3.27 5.39
C VAL A 273 5.15 -2.50 6.71
N ASP A 274 4.24 -1.56 6.94
CA ASP A 274 4.23 -0.77 8.18
C ASP A 274 3.99 -1.66 9.41
N ARG A 275 3.03 -2.59 9.35
CA ARG A 275 2.78 -3.59 10.39
C ARG A 275 4.01 -4.49 10.62
N THR A 276 4.68 -4.91 9.56
CA THR A 276 5.90 -5.72 9.64
C THR A 276 7.00 -4.97 10.40
N HIS A 277 7.22 -3.69 10.07
CA HIS A 277 8.21 -2.86 10.76
C HIS A 277 7.87 -2.63 12.22
N GLN A 278 6.60 -2.42 12.56
CA GLN A 278 6.14 -2.24 13.95
C GLN A 278 6.37 -3.52 14.75
N LEU A 279 5.93 -4.67 14.23
CA LEU A 279 6.07 -5.94 14.89
C LEU A 279 7.54 -6.34 15.09
N THR A 280 8.35 -6.24 14.04
CA THR A 280 9.78 -6.60 14.12
C THR A 280 10.57 -5.70 15.06
N ALA A 281 10.18 -4.44 15.25
CA ALA A 281 10.80 -3.56 16.22
C ALA A 281 10.63 -4.08 17.67
N LEU A 282 9.43 -4.58 18.02
CA LEU A 282 9.16 -5.18 19.33
C LEU A 282 9.80 -6.57 19.48
N LEU A 283 9.87 -7.33 18.41
CA LEU A 283 10.50 -8.66 18.42
C LEU A 283 12.03 -8.59 18.55
N LYS A 284 12.67 -7.46 18.18
CA LYS A 284 14.11 -7.24 18.37
C LYS A 284 14.47 -6.77 19.77
N ALA A 285 13.58 -6.03 20.45
CA ALA A 285 13.84 -5.55 21.80
C ALA A 285 14.10 -6.73 22.74
N VAL A 286 15.28 -6.73 23.36
CA VAL A 286 15.76 -7.76 24.31
C VAL A 286 15.10 -7.56 25.66
#